data_02d0f8f867670b1d35f3fc878b522de8
#
_entry.id   02d0f8f867670b1d35f3fc878b522de8
#
_cell.length_a   1.000
_cell.length_b   1.000
_cell.length_c   1.000
_cell.angle_alpha   90.00
_cell.angle_beta   90.00
_cell.angle_gamma   90.00
#
_symmetry.space_group_name_H-M   'P 1'
#
loop_
_entity.id
_entity.type
_entity.pdbx_description
1 polymer ?
#
loop_
_entity_poly.entity_id
_entity_poly.type
_entity_poly.pdbx_seq_one_letter_code
_entity_poly.pdbx_strand_id
1 'polypeptide(L)'
;MFQQFKDTEYLLNAVTYGFWQNKKVYEFTDPDHICFNGNYAEAKSRLVSALVGGTLMLMSNDVENEDINKRILDLTSNNELLDIAREHITFVPIDESIDRDFASVFISENKKYMIIFNMTDTDRKICTSAKGIKPKIGEDLFTKVKIDLSATDCYELRARDCTVLRIVE
;
A
#
# COMPACT_ATOMS: atom_id res chain seq x y z
N MET A 1 8.44 -1.54 19.25
CA MET A 1 9.12 -1.39 17.94
C MET A 1 8.54 -2.41 16.99
N PHE A 2 7.81 -1.96 15.97
CA PHE A 2 7.12 -2.82 15.00
C PHE A 2 8.13 -3.40 14.00
N GLN A 3 8.74 -4.53 14.33
CA GLN A 3 9.75 -5.17 13.46
C GLN A 3 9.22 -6.40 12.71
N GLN A 4 8.11 -6.95 13.16
CA GLN A 4 7.51 -8.13 12.53
C GLN A 4 6.57 -7.71 11.41
N PHE A 5 6.44 -8.52 10.37
CA PHE A 5 5.51 -8.24 9.28
C PHE A 5 4.05 -8.21 9.75
N LYS A 6 3.73 -8.96 10.78
CA LYS A 6 2.41 -8.96 11.43
C LYS A 6 1.97 -7.59 11.96
N ASP A 7 2.91 -6.73 12.32
CA ASP A 7 2.60 -5.36 12.77
C ASP A 7 2.02 -4.52 11.62
N THR A 8 2.46 -4.79 10.38
CA THR A 8 1.91 -4.17 9.17
C THR A 8 0.46 -4.62 8.92
N GLU A 9 0.12 -5.86 9.23
CA GLU A 9 -1.26 -6.35 9.16
C GLU A 9 -2.15 -5.62 10.16
N TYR A 10 -1.67 -5.39 11.38
CA TYR A 10 -2.41 -4.60 12.38
C TYR A 10 -2.64 -3.16 11.95
N LEU A 11 -1.65 -2.51 11.32
CA LEU A 11 -1.81 -1.19 10.76
C LEU A 11 -2.92 -1.18 9.69
N LEU A 12 -2.86 -2.09 8.73
CA LEU A 12 -3.89 -2.19 7.68
C LEU A 12 -5.28 -2.49 8.23
N ASN A 13 -5.38 -3.30 9.28
CA ASN A 13 -6.63 -3.53 9.98
C ASN A 13 -7.18 -2.22 10.58
N ALA A 14 -6.35 -1.48 11.32
CA ALA A 14 -6.74 -0.20 11.89
C ALA A 14 -7.20 0.80 10.83
N VAL A 15 -6.48 0.87 9.69
CA VAL A 15 -6.84 1.75 8.57
C VAL A 15 -8.14 1.31 7.90
N THR A 16 -8.37 0.01 7.72
CA THR A 16 -9.59 -0.51 7.11
C THR A 16 -10.84 -0.05 7.84
N TYR A 17 -10.80 -0.01 9.17
CA TYR A 17 -11.93 0.44 9.99
C TYR A 17 -11.88 1.93 10.36
N GLY A 18 -10.70 2.53 10.33
CA GLY A 18 -10.45 3.92 10.74
C GLY A 18 -10.25 4.92 9.60
N PHE A 19 -10.30 4.51 8.32
CA PHE A 19 -9.96 5.36 7.16
C PHE A 19 -10.70 6.71 7.13
N TRP A 20 -11.92 6.73 7.61
CA TRP A 20 -12.76 7.93 7.68
C TRP A 20 -12.24 9.02 8.60
N GLN A 21 -11.30 8.70 9.48
CA GLN A 21 -10.69 9.67 10.40
C GLN A 21 -9.66 10.57 9.70
N ASN A 22 -9.00 10.08 8.65
CA ASN A 22 -7.99 10.84 7.91
C ASN A 22 -8.62 12.09 7.28
N LYS A 23 -8.03 13.26 7.54
CA LYS A 23 -8.49 14.58 7.09
C LYS A 23 -9.89 15.01 7.53
N LYS A 24 -10.68 14.12 8.13
CA LYS A 24 -12.04 14.45 8.62
C LYS A 24 -12.05 14.73 10.12
N VAL A 25 -11.26 13.99 10.89
CA VAL A 25 -11.12 14.13 12.33
C VAL A 25 -9.72 14.62 12.68
N TYR A 26 -8.71 14.06 12.03
CA TYR A 26 -7.31 14.40 12.23
C TYR A 26 -6.70 14.93 10.93
N GLU A 27 -6.03 16.08 11.01
CA GLU A 27 -5.28 16.66 9.89
C GLU A 27 -4.09 15.76 9.51
N PHE A 28 -3.42 15.20 10.51
CA PHE A 28 -2.29 14.30 10.36
C PHE A 28 -2.57 12.99 11.08
N THR A 29 -2.23 11.89 10.43
CA THR A 29 -2.27 10.56 10.99
C THR A 29 -0.86 9.97 10.96
N ASP A 30 -0.45 9.37 12.05
CA ASP A 30 0.86 8.75 12.20
C ASP A 30 0.72 7.23 12.02
N PRO A 31 1.27 6.66 10.93
CA PRO A 31 1.24 5.21 10.70
C PRO A 31 2.32 4.46 11.49
N ASP A 32 2.99 5.14 12.44
CA ASP A 32 4.14 4.63 13.16
C ASP A 32 5.41 4.45 12.28
N HIS A 33 6.43 3.81 12.80
CA HIS A 33 7.72 3.66 12.14
C HIS A 33 7.72 2.67 10.98
N ILE A 34 8.21 3.10 9.83
CA ILE A 34 8.45 2.23 8.67
C ILE A 34 9.80 1.56 8.84
N CYS A 35 9.78 0.23 8.94
CA CYS A 35 11.00 -0.59 8.99
C CYS A 35 11.20 -1.33 7.66
N PHE A 36 12.39 -1.20 7.06
CA PHE A 36 12.75 -1.83 5.79
C PHE A 36 13.50 -3.17 5.95
N ASN A 37 13.40 -3.80 7.12
CA ASN A 37 13.91 -5.13 7.38
C ASN A 37 13.07 -6.22 6.68
N GLY A 38 13.52 -7.48 6.74
CA GLY A 38 12.92 -8.57 6.00
C GLY A 38 13.35 -8.62 4.52
N ASN A 39 12.50 -9.14 3.66
CA ASN A 39 12.75 -9.16 2.22
C ASN A 39 12.22 -7.87 1.54
N TYR A 40 12.46 -7.75 0.23
CA TYR A 40 12.04 -6.56 -0.53
C TYR A 40 10.53 -6.37 -0.58
N ALA A 41 9.77 -7.44 -0.73
CA ALA A 41 8.30 -7.39 -0.79
C ALA A 41 7.71 -6.91 0.54
N GLU A 42 8.23 -7.42 1.67
CA GLU A 42 7.83 -6.96 3.01
C GLU A 42 8.15 -5.49 3.24
N ALA A 43 9.36 -5.05 2.87
CA ALA A 43 9.76 -3.64 3.00
C ALA A 43 8.86 -2.72 2.16
N LYS A 44 8.57 -3.12 0.92
CA LYS A 44 7.65 -2.42 0.02
C LYS A 44 6.24 -2.33 0.62
N SER A 45 5.72 -3.44 1.12
CA SER A 45 4.39 -3.48 1.74
C SER A 45 4.28 -2.61 2.99
N ARG A 46 5.33 -2.52 3.82
CA ARG A 46 5.37 -1.61 4.97
C ARG A 46 5.34 -0.14 4.54
N LEU A 47 6.15 0.23 3.55
CA LEU A 47 6.13 1.59 3.01
C LEU A 47 4.74 1.96 2.48
N VAL A 48 4.15 1.08 1.67
CA VAL A 48 2.84 1.34 1.05
C VAL A 48 1.71 1.33 2.09
N SER A 49 1.79 0.47 3.12
CA SER A 49 0.84 0.50 4.24
C SER A 49 0.88 1.82 5.00
N ALA A 50 2.07 2.38 5.18
CA ALA A 50 2.20 3.70 5.79
C ALA A 50 1.56 4.81 4.95
N LEU A 51 1.66 4.74 3.61
CA LEU A 51 0.97 5.67 2.71
C LEU A 51 -0.54 5.58 2.82
N VAL A 52 -1.09 4.38 3.02
CA VAL A 52 -2.53 4.18 3.23
C VAL A 52 -2.95 4.63 4.63
N GLY A 53 -2.11 4.34 5.62
CA GLY A 53 -2.40 4.55 7.05
C GLY A 53 -2.27 5.98 7.52
N GLY A 54 -1.53 6.81 6.83
CA GLY A 54 -1.26 8.13 7.36
C GLY A 54 -0.55 9.09 6.42
N THR A 55 -0.26 10.25 6.97
CA THR A 55 0.36 11.37 6.25
C THR A 55 1.80 11.63 6.69
N LEU A 56 2.25 10.97 7.75
CA LEU A 56 3.61 11.05 8.24
C LEU A 56 4.40 9.83 7.80
N MET A 57 5.65 10.02 7.41
CA MET A 57 6.55 8.95 7.02
C MET A 57 7.79 8.99 7.93
N LEU A 58 7.75 8.22 9.00
CA LEU A 58 8.85 8.07 9.93
C LEU A 58 9.60 6.76 9.63
N MET A 59 10.90 6.83 9.42
CA MET A 59 11.72 5.65 9.17
C MET A 59 12.57 5.33 10.40
N SER A 60 12.59 4.05 10.80
CA SER A 60 13.40 3.55 11.89
C SER A 60 14.14 2.30 11.46
N ASN A 61 15.41 2.44 11.11
CA ASN A 61 16.22 1.36 10.56
C ASN A 61 17.62 1.36 11.15
N ASP A 62 18.27 0.21 11.09
CA ASP A 62 19.69 0.08 11.35
C ASP A 62 20.48 0.68 10.17
N VAL A 63 21.07 1.86 10.43
CA VAL A 63 21.83 2.61 9.42
C VAL A 63 23.16 1.96 9.03
N GLU A 64 23.63 0.98 9.78
CA GLU A 64 24.85 0.24 9.49
C GLU A 64 24.57 -0.93 8.51
N ASN A 65 23.31 -1.30 8.30
CA ASN A 65 22.92 -2.39 7.42
C ASN A 65 22.80 -1.93 5.96
N GLU A 66 23.79 -2.29 5.15
CA GLU A 66 23.86 -1.89 3.74
C GLU A 66 22.67 -2.39 2.90
N ASP A 67 22.16 -3.59 3.15
CA ASP A 67 21.01 -4.14 2.43
C ASP A 67 19.72 -3.38 2.74
N ILE A 68 19.55 -2.96 3.98
CA ILE A 68 18.42 -2.11 4.37
C ILE A 68 18.55 -0.75 3.72
N ASN A 69 19.72 -0.12 3.75
CA ASN A 69 19.96 1.18 3.15
C ASN A 69 19.70 1.16 1.64
N LYS A 70 20.12 0.10 0.95
CA LYS A 70 19.84 -0.08 -0.47
C LYS A 70 18.33 -0.17 -0.75
N ARG A 71 17.56 -0.92 0.05
CA ARG A 71 16.10 -1.01 -0.09
C ARG A 71 15.43 0.34 0.17
N ILE A 72 15.87 1.08 1.18
CA ILE A 72 15.37 2.42 1.47
C ILE A 72 15.55 3.31 0.23
N LEU A 73 16.79 3.40 -0.28
CA LEU A 73 17.10 4.24 -1.44
C LEU A 73 16.26 3.84 -2.66
N ASP A 74 16.15 2.55 -2.95
CA ASP A 74 15.39 2.07 -4.09
C ASP A 74 13.89 2.41 -3.96
N LEU A 75 13.28 2.09 -2.83
CA LEU A 75 11.85 2.30 -2.61
C LEU A 75 11.47 3.79 -2.47
N THR A 76 12.32 4.60 -1.86
CA THR A 76 12.06 6.03 -1.65
C THR A 76 12.57 6.93 -2.78
N SER A 77 13.24 6.39 -3.80
CA SER A 77 13.59 7.14 -5.00
C SER A 77 12.39 7.41 -5.95
N ASN A 78 11.27 6.74 -5.72
CA ASN A 78 10.06 6.94 -6.52
C ASN A 78 9.32 8.21 -6.07
N ASN A 79 9.58 9.31 -6.78
CA ASN A 79 8.99 10.62 -6.45
C ASN A 79 7.46 10.60 -6.49
N GLU A 80 6.84 9.88 -7.43
CA GLU A 80 5.39 9.81 -7.54
C GLU A 80 4.76 9.10 -6.32
N LEU A 81 5.45 8.09 -5.79
CA LEU A 81 5.05 7.43 -4.55
C LEU A 81 5.15 8.39 -3.35
N LEU A 82 6.23 9.18 -3.29
CA LEU A 82 6.40 10.18 -2.23
C LEU A 82 5.40 11.34 -2.36
N ASP A 83 4.98 11.70 -3.56
CA ASP A 83 4.00 12.74 -3.79
C ASP A 83 2.62 12.36 -3.22
N ILE A 84 2.29 11.06 -3.17
CA ILE A 84 1.09 10.57 -2.48
C ILE A 84 1.09 11.03 -1.01
N ALA A 85 2.23 10.91 -0.32
CA ALA A 85 2.37 11.38 1.06
C ALA A 85 2.38 12.91 1.16
N ARG A 86 3.14 13.60 0.30
CA ARG A 86 3.25 15.07 0.28
C ARG A 86 1.91 15.76 0.01
N GLU A 87 1.11 15.20 -0.87
CA GLU A 87 -0.22 15.72 -1.22
C GLU A 87 -1.30 15.26 -0.22
N HIS A 88 -0.92 14.50 0.81
CA HIS A 88 -1.85 13.95 1.80
C HIS A 88 -3.04 13.22 1.17
N ILE A 89 -2.75 12.38 0.17
CA ILE A 89 -3.79 11.62 -0.52
C ILE A 89 -4.34 10.55 0.42
N THR A 90 -5.64 10.58 0.63
CA THR A 90 -6.35 9.62 1.47
C THR A 90 -6.87 8.45 0.66
N PHE A 91 -6.96 7.29 1.30
CA PHE A 91 -7.39 6.04 0.68
C PHE A 91 -8.61 5.47 1.37
N VAL A 92 -9.47 4.83 0.59
CA VAL A 92 -10.69 4.17 1.04
C VAL A 92 -10.60 2.69 0.69
N PRO A 93 -10.85 1.79 1.65
CA PRO A 93 -10.95 0.35 1.36
C PRO A 93 -12.17 0.08 0.47
N ILE A 94 -11.99 -0.78 -0.54
CA ILE A 94 -13.06 -1.11 -1.49
C ILE A 94 -13.47 -2.59 -1.46
N ASP A 95 -12.68 -3.44 -0.86
CA ASP A 95 -13.05 -4.84 -0.62
C ASP A 95 -13.44 -5.03 0.86
N GLU A 96 -14.71 -5.25 1.11
CA GLU A 96 -15.18 -5.69 2.42
C GLU A 96 -15.11 -7.21 2.46
N SER A 97 -14.00 -7.74 2.92
CA SER A 97 -13.94 -9.14 3.23
C SER A 97 -14.40 -9.36 4.65
N ILE A 98 -15.56 -9.96 4.83
CA ILE A 98 -16.10 -10.36 6.14
C ILE A 98 -15.17 -11.35 6.83
N ASP A 99 -14.40 -12.11 6.04
CA ASP A 99 -13.50 -13.15 6.52
C ASP A 99 -12.05 -12.68 6.72
N ARG A 100 -11.79 -11.38 6.59
CA ARG A 100 -10.45 -10.79 6.73
C ARG A 100 -10.44 -9.67 7.74
N ASP A 101 -9.37 -9.58 8.49
CA ASP A 101 -9.16 -8.52 9.47
C ASP A 101 -8.87 -7.15 8.82
N PHE A 102 -8.47 -7.13 7.55
CA PHE A 102 -8.15 -5.92 6.79
C PHE A 102 -8.56 -6.03 5.31
N ALA A 103 -8.77 -4.89 4.66
CA ALA A 103 -9.00 -4.82 3.23
C ALA A 103 -7.70 -5.08 2.44
N SER A 104 -7.82 -5.74 1.29
CA SER A 104 -6.68 -5.99 0.38
C SER A 104 -6.56 -4.91 -0.69
N VAL A 105 -7.64 -4.18 -1.00
CA VAL A 105 -7.69 -3.20 -2.07
C VAL A 105 -8.17 -1.85 -1.54
N PHE A 106 -7.38 -0.83 -1.83
CA PHE A 106 -7.68 0.56 -1.47
C PHE A 106 -7.68 1.43 -2.73
N ILE A 107 -8.56 2.41 -2.77
CA ILE A 107 -8.57 3.45 -3.80
C ILE A 107 -8.38 4.81 -3.16
N SER A 108 -7.62 5.69 -3.82
CA SER A 108 -7.50 7.07 -3.39
C SER A 108 -8.84 7.81 -3.57
N GLU A 109 -9.18 8.73 -2.67
CA GLU A 109 -10.42 9.53 -2.78
C GLU A 109 -10.49 10.32 -4.09
N ASN A 110 -9.34 10.78 -4.61
CA ASN A 110 -9.26 11.44 -5.92
C ASN A 110 -9.31 10.47 -7.12
N LYS A 111 -9.42 9.16 -6.87
CA LYS A 111 -9.48 8.07 -7.88
C LYS A 111 -8.27 7.97 -8.81
N LYS A 112 -7.15 8.57 -8.46
CA LYS A 112 -5.92 8.50 -9.26
C LYS A 112 -5.09 7.26 -9.00
N TYR A 113 -5.21 6.67 -7.79
CA TYR A 113 -4.38 5.54 -7.37
C TYR A 113 -5.22 4.40 -6.82
N MET A 114 -4.79 3.18 -7.10
CA MET A 114 -5.29 1.95 -6.50
C MET A 114 -4.11 1.20 -5.87
N ILE A 115 -4.29 0.72 -4.66
CA ILE A 115 -3.30 -0.07 -3.94
C ILE A 115 -3.88 -1.46 -3.70
N ILE A 116 -3.08 -2.49 -3.99
CA ILE A 116 -3.46 -3.89 -3.81
C ILE A 116 -2.41 -4.56 -2.94
N PHE A 117 -2.84 -5.23 -1.86
CA PHE A 117 -1.96 -5.94 -0.93
C PHE A 117 -2.23 -7.44 -0.96
N ASN A 118 -1.16 -8.21 -0.90
CA ASN A 118 -1.18 -9.60 -0.48
C ASN A 118 -0.39 -9.75 0.83
N MET A 119 -1.08 -9.71 1.96
CA MET A 119 -0.44 -9.80 3.28
C MET A 119 -0.27 -11.25 3.76
N THR A 120 -0.56 -12.23 2.92
CA THR A 120 -0.45 -13.66 3.27
C THR A 120 0.93 -14.23 2.93
N ASP A 121 1.24 -15.39 3.50
CA ASP A 121 2.50 -16.11 3.30
C ASP A 121 2.57 -16.90 1.98
N THR A 122 1.55 -16.78 1.13
CA THR A 122 1.48 -17.47 -0.17
C THR A 122 1.13 -16.51 -1.28
N ASP A 123 1.55 -16.82 -2.50
CA ASP A 123 1.15 -16.06 -3.68
C ASP A 123 -0.37 -16.11 -3.86
N ARG A 124 -0.96 -14.99 -4.22
CA ARG A 124 -2.41 -14.87 -4.36
C ARG A 124 -2.83 -14.09 -5.58
N LYS A 125 -4.00 -14.47 -6.09
CA LYS A 125 -4.76 -13.71 -7.05
C LYS A 125 -5.83 -12.90 -6.33
N ILE A 126 -5.76 -11.57 -6.43
CA ILE A 126 -6.66 -10.63 -5.76
C ILE A 126 -7.49 -9.95 -6.83
N CYS A 127 -8.82 -10.06 -6.73
CA CYS A 127 -9.74 -9.54 -7.72
C CYS A 127 -10.34 -8.21 -7.26
N THR A 128 -10.30 -7.22 -8.13
CA THR A 128 -10.73 -5.84 -7.86
C THR A 128 -12.16 -5.55 -8.29
N SER A 129 -12.78 -6.46 -9.03
CA SER A 129 -14.10 -6.28 -9.67
C SER A 129 -15.29 -6.21 -8.71
N ALA A 130 -15.08 -6.56 -7.45
CA ALA A 130 -16.19 -6.78 -6.51
C ALA A 130 -17.04 -5.54 -6.20
N LYS A 131 -16.60 -4.31 -6.54
CA LYS A 131 -17.27 -3.07 -6.07
C LYS A 131 -17.48 -1.94 -7.08
N GLY A 132 -17.67 -2.26 -8.33
CA GLY A 132 -18.14 -1.26 -9.31
C GLY A 132 -17.09 -0.22 -9.75
N ILE A 133 -15.86 -0.33 -9.30
CA ILE A 133 -14.74 0.48 -9.79
C ILE A 133 -14.01 -0.38 -10.81
N LYS A 134 -14.17 -0.02 -12.09
CA LYS A 134 -13.47 -0.67 -13.20
C LYS A 134 -12.47 0.31 -13.81
N PRO A 135 -11.28 0.50 -13.22
CA PRO A 135 -10.24 1.23 -13.92
C PRO A 135 -9.92 0.48 -15.22
N LYS A 136 -9.78 1.20 -16.32
CA LYS A 136 -9.49 0.58 -17.61
C LYS A 136 -8.03 0.18 -17.72
N ILE A 137 -7.13 1.07 -17.32
CA ILE A 137 -5.69 0.87 -17.39
C ILE A 137 -5.06 1.36 -16.09
N GLY A 138 -4.18 0.56 -15.52
CA GLY A 138 -3.31 0.93 -14.41
C GLY A 138 -1.85 0.90 -14.85
N GLU A 139 -1.04 1.84 -14.37
CA GLU A 139 0.42 1.79 -14.48
C GLU A 139 1.01 1.52 -13.10
N ASP A 140 1.71 0.41 -12.96
CA ASP A 140 2.40 0.06 -11.73
C ASP A 140 3.54 1.05 -11.44
N LEU A 141 3.51 1.70 -10.29
CA LEU A 141 4.49 2.73 -9.94
C LEU A 141 5.90 2.18 -9.71
N PHE A 142 6.05 0.90 -9.38
CA PHE A 142 7.34 0.26 -9.14
C PHE A 142 7.96 -0.27 -10.43
N THR A 143 7.18 -0.97 -11.24
CA THR A 143 7.67 -1.63 -12.47
C THR A 143 7.51 -0.78 -13.72
N LYS A 144 6.65 0.27 -13.67
CA LYS A 144 6.24 1.11 -14.79
C LYS A 144 5.52 0.35 -15.91
N VAL A 145 5.05 -0.86 -15.61
CA VAL A 145 4.28 -1.68 -16.56
C VAL A 145 2.83 -1.22 -16.57
N LYS A 146 2.28 -1.04 -17.76
CA LYS A 146 0.87 -0.76 -17.95
C LYS A 146 0.08 -2.07 -17.98
N ILE A 147 -1.03 -2.09 -17.27
CA ILE A 147 -1.87 -3.25 -17.07
C ILE A 147 -3.28 -2.89 -17.51
N ASP A 148 -3.83 -3.71 -18.40
CA ASP A 148 -5.22 -3.60 -18.77
C ASP A 148 -6.11 -4.25 -17.69
N LEU A 149 -6.68 -3.41 -16.85
CA LEU A 149 -7.57 -3.83 -15.77
C LEU A 149 -8.99 -4.12 -16.27
N SER A 150 -9.31 -3.80 -17.53
CA SER A 150 -10.59 -4.16 -18.14
C SER A 150 -10.64 -5.62 -18.60
N ALA A 151 -9.46 -6.17 -18.93
CA ALA A 151 -9.32 -7.55 -19.39
C ALA A 151 -9.14 -8.56 -18.24
N THR A 152 -8.59 -8.13 -17.09
CA THR A 152 -8.40 -8.98 -15.92
C THR A 152 -8.85 -8.26 -14.66
N ASP A 153 -9.95 -8.75 -14.08
CA ASP A 153 -10.43 -8.25 -12.79
C ASP A 153 -9.48 -8.64 -11.62
N CYS A 154 -8.40 -9.36 -11.88
CA CYS A 154 -7.58 -9.97 -10.84
C CYS A 154 -6.08 -9.72 -11.05
N TYR A 155 -5.38 -9.48 -9.95
CA TYR A 155 -3.96 -9.21 -9.85
C TYR A 155 -3.22 -10.33 -9.13
N GLU A 156 -2.14 -10.85 -9.70
CA GLU A 156 -1.30 -11.83 -9.03
C GLU A 156 -0.18 -11.13 -8.26
N LEU A 157 -0.17 -11.33 -6.96
CA LEU A 157 0.86 -10.81 -6.07
C LEU A 157 1.56 -11.94 -5.33
N ARG A 158 2.87 -11.84 -5.20
CA ARG A 158 3.67 -12.72 -4.37
C ARG A 158 3.26 -12.60 -2.90
N ALA A 159 3.67 -13.59 -2.11
CA ALA A 159 3.53 -13.54 -0.66
C ALA A 159 4.08 -12.24 -0.07
N ARG A 160 3.33 -11.61 0.81
CA ARG A 160 3.68 -10.39 1.54
C ARG A 160 4.04 -9.20 0.66
N ASP A 161 3.51 -9.15 -0.57
CA ASP A 161 3.77 -8.11 -1.55
C ASP A 161 2.58 -7.18 -1.76
N CYS A 162 2.83 -6.05 -2.40
CA CYS A 162 1.81 -5.10 -2.79
C CYS A 162 2.14 -4.45 -4.12
N THR A 163 1.17 -3.74 -4.69
CA THR A 163 1.40 -2.83 -5.82
C THR A 163 0.61 -1.54 -5.65
N VAL A 164 1.13 -0.47 -6.25
CA VAL A 164 0.46 0.82 -6.37
C VAL A 164 0.27 1.11 -7.85
N LEU A 165 -0.98 1.17 -8.27
CA LEU A 165 -1.36 1.45 -9.64
C LEU A 165 -1.82 2.91 -9.78
N ARG A 166 -1.21 3.65 -10.70
CA ARG A 166 -1.78 4.90 -11.18
C ARG A 166 -2.87 4.57 -12.20
N ILE A 167 -4.08 5.05 -11.95
CA ILE A 167 -5.21 4.86 -12.87
C ILE A 167 -5.04 5.82 -14.04
N VAL A 168 -5.01 5.27 -15.25
CA VAL A 168 -4.94 6.02 -16.50
C VAL A 168 -6.30 5.83 -17.19
N GLU A 169 -7.00 6.91 -17.46
CA GLU A 169 -8.26 6.90 -18.20
C GLU A 169 -8.10 6.53 -19.69
#